data_9e12359e913604dc783348fbc337867b
#
_entry.id   9e12359e913604dc783348fbc337867b
#
_cell.length_a   1.000
_cell.length_b   1.000
_cell.length_c   1.000
_cell.angle_alpha   90.00
_cell.angle_beta   90.00
_cell.angle_gamma   90.00
#
_symmetry.space_group_name_H-M   'P 1'
#
loop_
_entity.id
_entity.type
_entity.pdbx_description
1 polymer ?
#
loop_
_entity_poly.entity_id
_entity_poly.type
_entity_poly.pdbx_seq_one_letter_code
_entity_poly.pdbx_strand_id
1 'polypeptide(L)'
;MQYKNFFKSELKNLKEQGLYRDFRNIDRPIKSFQNADESFKNKEREVEVWCSNDYLNMSQHPEVVNEIVKTLLEYGSGSGGTRNISGTSTYHTELEKKLANVHNKEAALVFASAYTANQSTLWTLGKKIKDIEIFSDELNHASLIQGIKNSGAKCHIFKHNDIDHLEQLLKESNLDNPKLIVFESLYSMEGIRSVSYTHLTLPTNC
;
A
#
# COMPACT_ATOMS: atom_id res chain seq x y z
N MET A 1 -26.69 17.34 -21.55
CA MET A 1 -26.68 16.17 -20.66
C MET A 1 -26.99 16.64 -19.24
N GLN A 2 -28.01 16.09 -18.58
CA GLN A 2 -28.27 16.45 -17.19
C GLN A 2 -27.38 15.59 -16.29
N TYR A 3 -26.17 16.06 -15.99
CA TYR A 3 -25.18 15.36 -15.16
C TYR A 3 -25.75 14.83 -13.83
N LYS A 4 -26.67 15.60 -13.22
CA LYS A 4 -27.34 15.18 -11.97
C LYS A 4 -28.09 13.85 -12.10
N ASN A 5 -28.77 13.63 -13.22
CA ASN A 5 -29.51 12.38 -13.45
C ASN A 5 -28.58 11.23 -13.75
N PHE A 6 -27.50 11.50 -14.50
CA PHE A 6 -26.43 10.53 -14.74
C PHE A 6 -25.82 10.02 -13.42
N PHE A 7 -25.33 10.92 -12.56
CA PHE A 7 -24.74 10.52 -11.28
C PHE A 7 -25.74 9.82 -10.34
N LYS A 8 -26.99 10.22 -10.34
CA LYS A 8 -28.03 9.51 -9.56
C LYS A 8 -28.24 8.08 -10.04
N SER A 9 -28.22 7.87 -11.36
CA SER A 9 -28.34 6.54 -11.97
C SER A 9 -27.15 5.68 -11.59
N GLU A 10 -25.91 6.20 -11.71
CA GLU A 10 -24.71 5.46 -11.35
C GLU A 10 -24.66 5.10 -9.86
N LEU A 11 -25.02 6.02 -8.97
CA LEU A 11 -25.13 5.73 -7.55
C LEU A 11 -26.17 4.66 -7.23
N LYS A 12 -27.29 4.65 -7.95
CA LYS A 12 -28.32 3.62 -7.81
C LYS A 12 -27.77 2.26 -8.26
N ASN A 13 -27.11 2.20 -9.41
CA ASN A 13 -26.50 0.99 -9.93
C ASN A 13 -25.47 0.40 -8.95
N LEU A 14 -24.60 1.25 -8.36
CA LEU A 14 -23.63 0.82 -7.35
C LEU A 14 -24.30 0.22 -6.12
N LYS A 15 -25.43 0.79 -5.68
CA LYS A 15 -26.21 0.27 -4.53
C LYS A 15 -26.87 -1.07 -4.85
N GLU A 16 -27.47 -1.19 -6.04
CA GLU A 16 -28.11 -2.43 -6.50
C GLU A 16 -27.11 -3.58 -6.67
N GLN A 17 -25.88 -3.25 -7.07
CA GLN A 17 -24.77 -4.22 -7.19
C GLN A 17 -24.08 -4.53 -5.85
N GLY A 18 -24.47 -3.89 -4.74
CA GLY A 18 -23.79 -4.06 -3.46
C GLY A 18 -22.37 -3.48 -3.40
N LEU A 19 -21.99 -2.65 -4.38
CA LEU A 19 -20.66 -2.04 -4.48
C LEU A 19 -20.56 -0.67 -3.81
N TYR A 20 -21.71 -0.10 -3.41
CA TYR A 20 -21.72 1.18 -2.70
C TYR A 20 -21.21 0.99 -1.27
N ARG A 21 -20.16 1.73 -0.90
CA ARG A 21 -19.56 1.67 0.43
C ARG A 21 -20.07 2.81 1.30
N ASP A 22 -20.72 2.46 2.40
CA ASP A 22 -21.04 3.40 3.47
C ASP A 22 -19.85 3.49 4.43
N PHE A 23 -19.40 4.71 4.75
CA PHE A 23 -18.38 4.92 5.76
C PHE A 23 -18.98 4.89 7.15
N ARG A 24 -18.32 4.18 8.06
CA ARG A 24 -18.67 4.11 9.47
C ARG A 24 -17.71 4.96 10.27
N ASN A 25 -18.22 5.70 11.26
CA ASN A 25 -17.36 6.41 12.20
C ASN A 25 -16.90 5.40 13.24
N ILE A 26 -15.59 5.27 13.38
CA ILE A 26 -14.94 4.37 14.35
C ILE A 26 -13.97 5.21 15.17
N ASP A 27 -14.35 5.51 16.41
CA ASP A 27 -13.55 6.29 17.35
C ASP A 27 -12.82 5.34 18.29
N ARG A 28 -11.48 5.37 18.27
CA ARG A 28 -10.62 4.51 19.11
C ARG A 28 -9.95 5.31 20.23
N PRO A 29 -10.49 5.28 21.46
CA PRO A 29 -9.90 5.96 22.60
C PRO A 29 -8.52 5.37 22.96
N ILE A 30 -7.58 6.20 23.39
CA ILE A 30 -6.19 5.79 23.73
C ILE A 30 -6.12 4.64 24.76
N LYS A 31 -7.13 4.47 25.60
CA LYS A 31 -7.13 3.45 26.65
C LYS A 31 -7.75 2.11 26.26
N SER A 32 -8.23 1.99 25.03
CA SER A 32 -9.01 0.83 24.58
C SER A 32 -8.46 0.29 23.27
N PHE A 33 -7.40 -0.52 23.36
CA PHE A 33 -6.63 -0.99 22.18
C PHE A 33 -7.48 -1.69 21.13
N GLN A 34 -8.38 -2.59 21.54
CA GLN A 34 -9.20 -3.38 20.63
C GLN A 34 -10.61 -2.79 20.46
N ASN A 35 -11.10 -2.06 21.45
CA ASN A 35 -12.45 -1.56 21.46
C ASN A 35 -12.53 -0.17 20.85
N ALA A 36 -13.61 0.07 20.15
CA ALA A 36 -13.91 1.35 19.52
C ALA A 36 -15.41 1.64 19.62
N ASP A 37 -15.75 2.91 19.57
CA ASP A 37 -17.13 3.36 19.49
C ASP A 37 -17.50 3.50 18.01
N GLU A 38 -18.47 2.69 17.53
CA GLU A 38 -19.00 2.78 16.18
C GLU A 38 -20.27 3.61 16.18
N SER A 39 -20.31 4.65 15.34
CA SER A 39 -21.52 5.41 15.03
C SER A 39 -21.89 5.22 13.56
N PHE A 40 -23.05 4.59 13.32
CA PHE A 40 -23.55 4.34 11.96
C PHE A 40 -25.07 4.37 11.90
N LYS A 41 -25.64 5.20 11.01
CA LYS A 41 -27.09 5.32 10.77
C LYS A 41 -27.89 5.55 12.07
N ASN A 42 -27.44 6.48 12.92
CA ASN A 42 -28.04 6.83 14.23
C ASN A 42 -28.04 5.68 15.26
N LYS A 43 -27.14 4.72 15.10
CA LYS A 43 -26.86 3.68 16.10
C LYS A 43 -25.45 3.84 16.60
N GLU A 44 -25.30 3.76 17.91
CA GLU A 44 -24.01 3.76 18.60
C GLU A 44 -23.81 2.40 19.27
N ARG A 45 -22.62 1.85 19.17
CA ARG A 45 -22.26 0.61 19.84
C ARG A 45 -20.76 0.49 20.03
N GLU A 46 -20.35 -0.21 21.04
CA GLU A 46 -18.97 -0.66 21.20
C GLU A 46 -18.68 -1.81 20.24
N VAL A 47 -17.54 -1.77 19.59
CA VAL A 47 -17.08 -2.79 18.64
C VAL A 47 -15.62 -3.13 18.88
N GLU A 48 -15.23 -4.37 18.57
CA GLU A 48 -13.83 -4.76 18.51
C GLU A 48 -13.30 -4.57 17.08
N VAL A 49 -12.10 -3.95 16.96
CA VAL A 49 -11.46 -3.66 15.68
C VAL A 49 -10.37 -4.69 15.38
N TRP A 50 -10.65 -5.58 14.45
CA TRP A 50 -9.73 -6.63 13.99
C TRP A 50 -9.00 -6.27 12.68
N CYS A 51 -9.39 -5.21 12.01
CA CYS A 51 -8.88 -4.80 10.69
C CYS A 51 -7.99 -3.53 10.74
N SER A 52 -7.33 -3.28 11.87
CA SER A 52 -6.42 -2.14 12.00
C SER A 52 -5.08 -2.43 11.34
N ASN A 53 -4.48 -1.42 10.68
CA ASN A 53 -3.09 -1.45 10.22
C ASN A 53 -2.09 -1.11 11.33
N ASP A 54 -2.55 -0.69 12.50
CA ASP A 54 -1.73 -0.39 13.67
C ASP A 54 -1.46 -1.66 14.48
N TYR A 55 -0.75 -2.62 13.88
CA TYR A 55 -0.53 -3.96 14.44
C TYR A 55 0.15 -3.97 15.81
N LEU A 56 0.98 -2.98 16.10
CA LEU A 56 1.74 -2.87 17.35
C LEU A 56 1.16 -1.81 18.31
N ASN A 57 0.03 -1.22 17.95
CA ASN A 57 -0.61 -0.10 18.69
C ASN A 57 0.33 1.08 18.94
N MET A 58 1.23 1.36 18.02
CA MET A 58 2.18 2.46 18.16
C MET A 58 1.50 3.83 18.08
N SER A 59 0.35 3.94 17.40
CA SER A 59 -0.41 5.19 17.35
C SER A 59 -0.90 5.68 18.72
N GLN A 60 -0.98 4.78 19.71
CA GLN A 60 -1.41 5.07 21.07
C GLN A 60 -0.29 4.91 22.11
N HIS A 61 0.92 4.54 21.69
CA HIS A 61 2.03 4.37 22.62
C HIS A 61 2.44 5.70 23.27
N PRO A 62 2.52 5.78 24.62
CA PRO A 62 2.74 7.07 25.29
C PRO A 62 3.98 7.83 24.83
N GLU A 63 5.10 7.14 24.61
CA GLU A 63 6.33 7.78 24.13
C GLU A 63 6.17 8.36 22.73
N VAL A 64 5.48 7.64 21.84
CA VAL A 64 5.20 8.10 20.46
C VAL A 64 4.29 9.32 20.50
N VAL A 65 3.19 9.25 21.27
CA VAL A 65 2.25 10.36 21.42
C VAL A 65 2.93 11.60 22.02
N ASN A 66 3.74 11.43 23.06
CA ASN A 66 4.46 12.54 23.70
C ASN A 66 5.46 13.21 22.73
N GLU A 67 6.19 12.42 21.93
CA GLU A 67 7.13 12.99 20.96
C GLU A 67 6.40 13.69 19.80
N ILE A 68 5.24 13.19 19.37
CA ILE A 68 4.37 13.87 18.39
C ILE A 68 3.92 15.23 18.95
N VAL A 69 3.43 15.27 20.19
CA VAL A 69 2.97 16.52 20.81
C VAL A 69 4.11 17.54 20.90
N LYS A 70 5.29 17.12 21.35
CA LYS A 70 6.47 17.97 21.44
C LYS A 70 6.85 18.53 20.07
N THR A 71 6.95 17.67 19.05
CA THR A 71 7.27 18.06 17.68
C THR A 71 6.21 19.01 17.11
N LEU A 72 4.93 18.75 17.37
CA LEU A 72 3.83 19.59 16.93
C LEU A 72 3.91 21.00 17.50
N LEU A 73 4.28 21.14 18.79
CA LEU A 73 4.42 22.45 19.44
C LEU A 73 5.63 23.23 18.93
N GLU A 74 6.68 22.54 18.47
CA GLU A 74 7.91 23.18 17.99
C GLU A 74 7.85 23.55 16.51
N TYR A 75 7.27 22.67 15.66
CA TYR A 75 7.33 22.80 14.19
C TYR A 75 5.96 22.96 13.52
N GLY A 76 4.85 22.80 14.25
CA GLY A 76 3.50 22.82 13.68
C GLY A 76 3.09 21.49 13.06
N SER A 77 1.90 21.46 12.45
CA SER A 77 1.23 20.22 12.03
C SER A 77 1.48 19.80 10.58
N GLY A 78 2.29 20.54 9.83
CA GLY A 78 2.45 20.25 8.40
C GLY A 78 3.79 20.69 7.83
N SER A 79 4.17 20.07 6.72
CA SER A 79 5.44 20.33 6.04
C SER A 79 5.45 21.61 5.18
N GLY A 80 4.29 22.25 4.98
CA GLY A 80 4.16 23.52 4.25
C GLY A 80 4.39 23.45 2.73
N GLY A 81 4.75 22.29 2.18
CA GLY A 81 5.01 22.15 0.74
C GLY A 81 5.31 20.73 0.30
N THR A 82 5.57 20.56 -0.99
CA THR A 82 6.03 19.29 -1.53
C THR A 82 7.49 19.04 -1.14
N ARG A 83 7.89 17.78 -1.04
CA ARG A 83 9.26 17.38 -0.66
C ARG A 83 10.33 17.97 -1.58
N ASN A 84 10.04 18.12 -2.87
CA ASN A 84 10.98 18.64 -3.86
C ASN A 84 11.29 20.14 -3.72
N ILE A 85 10.41 20.90 -3.03
CA ILE A 85 10.54 22.35 -2.94
C ILE A 85 10.89 22.77 -1.52
N SER A 86 9.95 22.65 -0.58
CA SER A 86 10.10 23.14 0.80
C SER A 86 9.57 22.19 1.87
N GLY A 87 9.01 21.04 1.47
CA GLY A 87 8.33 20.12 2.40
C GLY A 87 9.22 19.02 2.97
N THR A 88 10.53 18.96 2.67
CA THR A 88 11.45 18.01 3.29
C THR A 88 12.02 18.61 4.57
N SER A 89 11.75 17.98 5.69
CA SER A 89 12.29 18.32 7.00
C SER A 89 13.38 17.33 7.44
N THR A 90 14.10 17.67 8.51
CA THR A 90 15.07 16.77 9.17
C THR A 90 14.44 15.44 9.56
N TYR A 91 13.18 15.43 10.01
CA TYR A 91 12.45 14.20 10.35
C TYR A 91 12.30 13.23 9.18
N HIS A 92 12.05 13.74 7.97
CA HIS A 92 12.01 12.89 6.77
C HIS A 92 13.36 12.23 6.50
N THR A 93 14.43 13.01 6.51
CA THR A 93 15.77 12.50 6.20
C THR A 93 16.31 11.55 7.25
N GLU A 94 16.04 11.80 8.53
CA GLU A 94 16.42 10.90 9.62
C GLU A 94 15.63 9.60 9.59
N LEU A 95 14.32 9.66 9.32
CA LEU A 95 13.49 8.47 9.16
C LEU A 95 13.99 7.60 8.01
N GLU A 96 14.28 8.21 6.86
CA GLU A 96 14.81 7.51 5.69
C GLU A 96 16.15 6.84 6.00
N LYS A 97 17.07 7.51 6.69
CA LYS A 97 18.33 6.90 7.14
C LYS A 97 18.11 5.72 8.09
N LYS A 98 17.21 5.87 9.07
CA LYS A 98 16.89 4.78 10.01
C LYS A 98 16.28 3.58 9.28
N LEU A 99 15.34 3.80 8.37
CA LEU A 99 14.72 2.74 7.58
C LEU A 99 15.74 2.04 6.69
N ALA A 100 16.61 2.78 6.00
CA ALA A 100 17.68 2.21 5.20
C ALA A 100 18.59 1.28 6.05
N ASN A 101 18.99 1.73 7.24
CA ASN A 101 19.82 0.94 8.16
C ASN A 101 19.08 -0.32 8.64
N VAL A 102 17.81 -0.22 9.07
CA VAL A 102 17.03 -1.37 9.55
C VAL A 102 16.88 -2.44 8.47
N HIS A 103 16.73 -2.01 7.22
CA HIS A 103 16.57 -2.92 6.08
C HIS A 103 17.89 -3.29 5.40
N ASN A 104 19.04 -2.82 5.91
CA ASN A 104 20.37 -3.03 5.31
C ASN A 104 20.38 -2.65 3.83
N LYS A 105 19.90 -1.44 3.52
CA LYS A 105 19.84 -0.85 2.18
C LYS A 105 20.63 0.46 2.13
N GLU A 106 21.09 0.84 0.94
CA GLU A 106 21.83 2.08 0.73
C GLU A 106 20.98 3.33 0.98
N ALA A 107 19.69 3.26 0.68
CA ALA A 107 18.76 4.37 0.83
C ALA A 107 17.32 3.89 1.07
N ALA A 108 16.48 4.78 1.59
CA ALA A 108 15.06 4.63 1.68
C ALA A 108 14.37 5.93 1.23
N LEU A 109 13.15 5.84 0.77
CA LEU A 109 12.32 6.98 0.39
C LEU A 109 10.94 6.84 1.02
N VAL A 110 10.53 7.85 1.78
CA VAL A 110 9.21 7.91 2.43
C VAL A 110 8.19 8.57 1.51
N PHE A 111 7.03 7.96 1.40
CA PHE A 111 5.87 8.46 0.66
C PHE A 111 4.71 8.78 1.62
N ALA A 112 3.74 9.56 1.15
CA ALA A 112 2.54 9.90 1.92
C ALA A 112 1.67 8.66 2.27
N SER A 113 1.77 7.60 1.49
CA SER A 113 1.10 6.31 1.74
C SER A 113 1.81 5.17 1.03
N ALA A 114 1.63 3.94 1.52
CA ALA A 114 2.08 2.73 0.85
C ALA A 114 1.43 2.57 -0.53
N TYR A 115 0.18 3.01 -0.69
CA TYR A 115 -0.50 3.03 -1.99
C TYR A 115 0.29 3.84 -3.02
N THR A 116 0.65 5.07 -2.65
CA THR A 116 1.44 5.97 -3.53
C THR A 116 2.85 5.42 -3.77
N ALA A 117 3.48 4.82 -2.77
CA ALA A 117 4.79 4.21 -2.90
C ALA A 117 4.78 3.09 -3.95
N ASN A 118 3.86 2.12 -3.82
CA ASN A 118 3.71 1.02 -4.75
C ASN A 118 3.42 1.50 -6.18
N GLN A 119 2.43 2.39 -6.31
CA GLN A 119 2.04 2.93 -7.61
C GLN A 119 3.19 3.67 -8.31
N SER A 120 3.88 4.56 -7.59
CA SER A 120 4.97 5.36 -8.14
C SER A 120 6.18 4.51 -8.50
N THR A 121 6.51 3.52 -7.68
CA THR A 121 7.65 2.62 -7.92
C THR A 121 7.43 1.81 -9.19
N LEU A 122 6.31 1.12 -9.29
CA LEU A 122 6.03 0.27 -10.46
C LEU A 122 5.85 1.08 -11.74
N TRP A 123 5.18 2.23 -11.64
CA TRP A 123 5.08 3.15 -12.77
C TRP A 123 6.46 3.61 -13.24
N THR A 124 7.33 4.03 -12.32
CA THR A 124 8.67 4.52 -12.65
C THR A 124 9.54 3.43 -13.27
N LEU A 125 9.60 2.26 -12.65
CA LEU A 125 10.39 1.13 -13.16
C LEU A 125 9.91 0.71 -14.54
N GLY A 126 8.61 0.52 -14.72
CA GLY A 126 8.04 0.11 -16.00
C GLY A 126 8.18 1.14 -17.12
N LYS A 127 8.29 2.45 -16.78
CA LYS A 127 8.55 3.52 -17.75
C LYS A 127 10.03 3.69 -18.09
N LYS A 128 10.92 3.43 -17.15
CA LYS A 128 12.35 3.75 -17.30
C LYS A 128 13.18 2.57 -17.79
N ILE A 129 12.78 1.36 -17.46
CA ILE A 129 13.50 0.17 -17.91
C ILE A 129 12.91 -0.25 -19.26
N LYS A 130 13.75 -0.13 -20.29
CA LYS A 130 13.33 -0.47 -21.66
C LYS A 130 12.97 -1.95 -21.76
N ASP A 131 11.86 -2.23 -22.44
CA ASP A 131 11.37 -3.58 -22.76
C ASP A 131 11.13 -4.47 -21.53
N ILE A 132 10.95 -3.89 -20.33
CA ILE A 132 10.66 -4.64 -19.10
C ILE A 132 9.33 -5.41 -19.23
N GLU A 133 9.34 -6.67 -18.82
CA GLU A 133 8.14 -7.49 -18.67
C GLU A 133 7.84 -7.68 -17.16
N ILE A 134 6.59 -7.40 -16.76
CA ILE A 134 6.16 -7.49 -15.37
C ILE A 134 5.31 -8.75 -15.19
N PHE A 135 5.65 -9.57 -14.20
CA PHE A 135 4.92 -10.78 -13.82
C PHE A 135 4.24 -10.51 -12.48
N SER A 136 2.90 -10.44 -12.50
CA SER A 136 2.10 -10.03 -11.34
C SER A 136 1.26 -11.18 -10.82
N ASP A 137 1.29 -11.42 -9.51
CA ASP A 137 0.32 -12.30 -8.87
C ASP A 137 -1.11 -11.75 -9.08
N GLU A 138 -2.07 -12.64 -9.36
CA GLU A 138 -3.46 -12.24 -9.64
C GLU A 138 -4.18 -11.58 -8.47
N LEU A 139 -3.75 -11.84 -7.22
CA LEU A 139 -4.33 -11.27 -6.01
C LEU A 139 -3.54 -10.08 -5.44
N ASN A 140 -2.59 -9.55 -6.20
CA ASN A 140 -1.87 -8.37 -5.78
C ASN A 140 -2.78 -7.20 -5.41
N HIS A 141 -2.36 -6.42 -4.42
CA HIS A 141 -3.07 -5.24 -3.96
C HIS A 141 -3.33 -4.23 -5.09
N ALA A 142 -4.47 -3.55 -5.03
CA ALA A 142 -4.90 -2.58 -6.04
C ALA A 142 -3.85 -1.51 -6.38
N SER A 143 -3.00 -1.12 -5.43
CA SER A 143 -1.91 -0.15 -5.65
C SER A 143 -0.83 -0.69 -6.58
N LEU A 144 -0.49 -1.97 -6.47
CA LEU A 144 0.47 -2.65 -7.35
C LEU A 144 -0.12 -2.77 -8.76
N ILE A 145 -1.36 -3.25 -8.86
CA ILE A 145 -2.09 -3.37 -10.15
C ILE A 145 -2.17 -2.00 -10.85
N GLN A 146 -2.48 -0.93 -10.10
CA GLN A 146 -2.59 0.41 -10.68
C GLN A 146 -1.23 0.95 -11.15
N GLY A 147 -0.16 0.70 -10.39
CA GLY A 147 1.20 1.07 -10.77
C GLY A 147 1.64 0.37 -12.06
N ILE A 148 1.38 -0.94 -12.18
CA ILE A 148 1.65 -1.74 -13.38
C ILE A 148 0.87 -1.19 -14.59
N LYS A 149 -0.42 -0.97 -14.43
CA LYS A 149 -1.26 -0.40 -15.52
C LYS A 149 -0.77 0.96 -15.99
N ASN A 150 -0.40 1.84 -15.07
CA ASN A 150 0.08 3.19 -15.38
C ASN A 150 1.46 3.15 -16.07
N SER A 151 2.25 2.13 -15.82
CA SER A 151 3.57 1.97 -16.45
C SER A 151 3.47 1.73 -17.96
N GLY A 152 2.41 1.06 -18.42
CA GLY A 152 2.24 0.61 -19.79
C GLY A 152 3.21 -0.51 -20.21
N ALA A 153 3.96 -1.09 -19.27
CA ALA A 153 4.81 -2.24 -19.51
C ALA A 153 3.95 -3.49 -19.80
N LYS A 154 4.53 -4.42 -20.58
CA LYS A 154 3.88 -5.71 -20.81
C LYS A 154 3.75 -6.48 -19.50
N CYS A 155 2.52 -6.87 -19.15
CA CYS A 155 2.22 -7.54 -17.90
C CYS A 155 1.69 -8.96 -18.17
N HIS A 156 2.25 -9.92 -17.43
CA HIS A 156 1.81 -11.31 -17.36
C HIS A 156 1.23 -11.56 -15.97
N ILE A 157 0.00 -12.04 -15.90
CA ILE A 157 -0.66 -12.35 -14.62
C ILE A 157 -0.53 -13.85 -14.38
N PHE A 158 0.12 -14.23 -13.29
CA PHE A 158 0.20 -15.62 -12.86
C PHE A 158 -0.82 -15.92 -11.75
N LYS A 159 -1.25 -17.18 -11.68
CA LYS A 159 -2.20 -17.64 -10.66
C LYS A 159 -1.62 -17.49 -9.27
N HIS A 160 -2.47 -17.15 -8.32
CA HIS A 160 -2.06 -16.92 -6.93
C HIS A 160 -1.27 -18.08 -6.35
N ASN A 161 -0.06 -17.78 -5.88
CA ASN A 161 0.89 -18.73 -5.30
C ASN A 161 1.26 -19.94 -6.19
N ASP A 162 1.06 -19.84 -7.50
CA ASP A 162 1.37 -20.89 -8.47
C ASP A 162 2.75 -20.63 -9.09
N ILE A 163 3.78 -21.26 -8.50
CA ILE A 163 5.18 -21.11 -8.97
C ILE A 163 5.37 -21.76 -10.34
N ASP A 164 4.72 -22.90 -10.60
CA ASP A 164 4.84 -23.60 -11.88
C ASP A 164 4.27 -22.75 -13.01
N HIS A 165 3.14 -22.11 -12.77
CA HIS A 165 2.56 -21.17 -13.74
C HIS A 165 3.45 -19.94 -13.96
N LEU A 166 4.03 -19.39 -12.88
CA LEU A 166 5.02 -18.29 -13.01
C LEU A 166 6.23 -18.72 -13.83
N GLU A 167 6.80 -19.91 -13.57
CA GLU A 167 7.93 -20.44 -14.31
C GLU A 167 7.60 -20.65 -15.78
N GLN A 168 6.40 -21.19 -16.09
CA GLN A 168 5.92 -21.33 -17.47
C GLN A 168 5.89 -19.97 -18.19
N LEU A 169 5.27 -18.96 -17.60
CA LEU A 169 5.19 -17.61 -18.17
C LEU A 169 6.57 -16.99 -18.40
N LEU A 170 7.50 -17.20 -17.45
CA LEU A 170 8.89 -16.74 -17.60
C LEU A 170 9.59 -17.41 -18.78
N LYS A 171 9.41 -18.73 -18.98
CA LYS A 171 9.98 -19.46 -20.12
C LYS A 171 9.38 -19.05 -21.46
N GLU A 172 8.10 -18.69 -21.48
CA GLU A 172 7.39 -18.23 -22.68
C GLU A 172 7.69 -16.76 -23.03
N SER A 173 8.27 -16.00 -22.11
CA SER A 173 8.61 -14.60 -22.33
C SER A 173 9.93 -14.45 -23.10
N ASN A 174 10.19 -13.24 -23.65
CA ASN A 174 11.48 -12.96 -24.28
C ASN A 174 12.59 -12.97 -23.23
N LEU A 175 13.52 -13.92 -23.35
CA LEU A 175 14.62 -14.12 -22.38
C LEU A 175 15.56 -12.92 -22.26
N ASP A 176 15.71 -12.12 -23.32
CA ASP A 176 16.59 -10.96 -23.35
C ASP A 176 15.99 -9.73 -22.64
N ASN A 177 14.67 -9.73 -22.41
CA ASN A 177 14.01 -8.61 -21.75
C ASN A 177 14.24 -8.64 -20.24
N PRO A 178 14.43 -7.47 -19.58
CA PRO A 178 14.41 -7.38 -18.13
C PRO A 178 13.06 -7.85 -17.57
N LYS A 179 13.08 -8.54 -16.43
CA LYS A 179 11.89 -9.10 -15.77
C LYS A 179 11.73 -8.54 -14.37
N LEU A 180 10.48 -8.21 -14.03
CA LEU A 180 10.09 -7.78 -12.70
C LEU A 180 8.95 -8.67 -12.20
N ILE A 181 9.20 -9.45 -11.14
CA ILE A 181 8.17 -10.25 -10.49
C ILE A 181 7.60 -9.44 -9.34
N VAL A 182 6.26 -9.30 -9.31
CA VAL A 182 5.53 -8.50 -8.32
C VAL A 182 4.57 -9.38 -7.56
N PHE A 183 4.76 -9.46 -6.25
CA PHE A 183 3.92 -10.23 -5.33
C PHE A 183 3.99 -9.63 -3.92
N GLU A 184 3.12 -10.06 -3.01
CA GLU A 184 3.10 -9.64 -1.61
C GLU A 184 3.64 -10.75 -0.71
N SER A 185 4.40 -10.41 0.32
CA SER A 185 4.87 -11.38 1.31
C SER A 185 3.73 -11.97 2.15
N LEU A 186 2.71 -11.17 2.39
CA LEU A 186 1.48 -11.53 3.09
C LEU A 186 0.29 -10.84 2.43
N TYR A 187 -0.64 -11.60 1.92
CA TYR A 187 -1.86 -11.10 1.30
C TYR A 187 -2.90 -10.77 2.37
N SER A 188 -3.30 -9.50 2.45
CA SER A 188 -4.10 -8.99 3.55
C SER A 188 -5.55 -9.54 3.59
N MET A 189 -6.12 -9.87 2.45
CA MET A 189 -7.51 -10.38 2.37
C MET A 189 -7.59 -11.86 2.69
N GLU A 190 -6.62 -12.64 2.24
CA GLU A 190 -6.55 -14.09 2.37
C GLU A 190 -5.82 -14.50 3.65
N GLY A 191 -4.97 -13.64 4.22
CA GLY A 191 -4.13 -13.94 5.36
C GLY A 191 -3.04 -14.99 5.06
N ILE A 192 -2.70 -15.18 3.79
CA ILE A 192 -1.78 -16.22 3.30
C ILE A 192 -0.42 -15.60 2.98
N ARG A 193 0.64 -16.30 3.38
CA ARG A 193 2.00 -15.97 2.96
C ARG A 193 2.23 -16.42 1.53
N SER A 194 2.95 -15.61 0.78
CA SER A 194 3.38 -16.00 -0.56
C SER A 194 4.34 -17.20 -0.53
N VAL A 195 4.03 -18.22 -1.30
CA VAL A 195 4.95 -19.34 -1.56
C VAL A 195 6.17 -18.83 -2.35
N SER A 196 6.00 -17.83 -3.22
CA SER A 196 7.07 -17.19 -3.96
C SER A 196 8.16 -16.61 -3.03
N TYR A 197 7.77 -16.07 -1.87
CA TYR A 197 8.73 -15.55 -0.89
C TYR A 197 9.65 -16.62 -0.31
N THR A 198 9.18 -17.84 -0.17
CA THR A 198 9.96 -18.97 0.38
C THR A 198 10.82 -19.67 -0.68
N HIS A 199 10.46 -19.58 -1.95
CA HIS A 199 11.13 -20.27 -3.07
C HIS A 199 11.99 -19.36 -3.93
N LEU A 200 11.64 -18.07 -4.03
CA LEU A 200 12.43 -17.04 -4.73
C LEU A 200 13.44 -16.38 -3.79
N THR A 201 14.04 -17.11 -2.86
CA THR A 201 15.28 -16.64 -2.25
C THR A 201 16.32 -16.55 -3.35
N LEU A 202 16.42 -15.37 -3.94
CA LEU A 202 17.55 -15.02 -4.79
C LEU A 202 18.81 -15.36 -4.03
N PRO A 203 19.78 -16.04 -4.65
CA PRO A 203 21.08 -16.20 -4.03
C PRO A 203 21.60 -14.81 -3.67
N THR A 204 21.76 -14.55 -2.39
CA THR A 204 22.28 -13.30 -1.83
C THR A 204 23.77 -13.13 -2.09
N ASN A 205 24.23 -13.60 -3.21
CA ASN A 205 25.62 -13.48 -3.66
C ASN A 205 25.63 -12.73 -5.00
N CYS A 206 25.45 -11.43 -4.91
CA CYS A 206 25.93 -10.44 -5.88
C CYS A 206 26.50 -9.26 -5.13
#